data_a9205aeda52953a1d52cb837d2efcb73
#
_entry.id   a9205aeda52953a1d52cb837d2efcb73
#
_cell.length_a   1.000
_cell.length_b   1.000
_cell.length_c   1.000
_cell.angle_alpha   90.00
_cell.angle_beta   90.00
_cell.angle_gamma   90.00
#
_symmetry.space_group_name_H-M   'P 1'
#
loop_
_entity.id
_entity.type
_entity.pdbx_description
1 polymer ?
#
loop_
_entity_poly.entity_id
_entity_poly.type
_entity_poly.pdbx_seq_one_letter_code
_entity_poly.pdbx_strand_id
1 'polypeptide(L)'
;MTKVNDFEFVRLVGTERRVGTTLESVSKHWQKDKECFLFVSPHDDDVVLGSGLLVQLAKRENVPVHILIVTDGSMGYCSFEEMATISYIRRKETFECYQALGVPKENIIWAGFPDCQLSGYRGRRKAINDDKAVIQNFSGLQNAFTYYLRQIRPTQCFVPTSNDLHPDHRIVYEELLISLFHASGDIWPELGEPLAKVPYVHEFGVYCDFLQPPQLKMKTPESYLENKVAAISAFRSQKQISSLIDIVRKGGPEEYLHAVEFRLYQPQRYRAVFEEKDDMFFTR
;
A
#
# COMPACT_ATOMS: atom_id res chain seq x y z
N MET A 1 19.14 -28.82 18.25
CA MET A 1 18.10 -28.56 17.25
C MET A 1 18.21 -27.11 16.86
N THR A 2 18.85 -26.82 15.73
CA THR A 2 18.87 -25.48 15.14
C THR A 2 17.42 -25.13 14.78
N LYS A 3 16.87 -24.06 15.36
CA LYS A 3 15.59 -23.49 14.93
C LYS A 3 15.78 -23.15 13.45
N VAL A 4 15.19 -23.94 12.57
CA VAL A 4 15.05 -23.58 11.17
C VAL A 4 14.28 -22.26 11.17
N ASN A 5 14.91 -21.22 10.66
CA ASN A 5 14.27 -19.91 10.54
C ASN A 5 13.30 -20.04 9.36
N ASP A 6 12.02 -20.29 9.66
CA ASP A 6 10.98 -20.58 8.65
C ASP A 6 10.62 -19.35 7.78
N PHE A 7 11.33 -18.23 7.97
CA PHE A 7 11.18 -17.02 7.16
C PHE A 7 12.17 -17.04 6.01
N GLU A 8 11.64 -16.87 4.81
CA GLU A 8 12.45 -16.71 3.61
C GLU A 8 12.02 -15.43 2.88
N PHE A 9 12.98 -14.58 2.56
CA PHE A 9 12.80 -13.43 1.70
C PHE A 9 13.65 -13.64 0.45
N VAL A 10 13.05 -13.44 -0.71
CA VAL A 10 13.75 -13.53 -1.99
C VAL A 10 13.55 -12.23 -2.75
N ARG A 11 14.66 -11.62 -3.17
CA ARG A 11 14.64 -10.47 -4.05
C ARG A 11 15.32 -10.77 -5.37
N LEU A 12 14.65 -10.42 -6.46
CA LEU A 12 15.20 -10.49 -7.81
C LEU A 12 15.75 -9.11 -8.20
N VAL A 13 17.02 -9.05 -8.65
CA VAL A 13 17.67 -7.82 -9.13
C VAL A 13 18.35 -8.15 -10.45
N GLY A 14 17.70 -7.83 -11.57
CA GLY A 14 18.13 -8.31 -12.87
C GLY A 14 18.14 -9.85 -12.90
N THR A 15 19.30 -10.46 -13.15
CA THR A 15 19.50 -11.92 -13.13
C THR A 15 19.89 -12.48 -11.76
N GLU A 16 20.14 -11.60 -10.76
CA GLU A 16 20.54 -12.03 -9.41
C GLU A 16 19.33 -12.42 -8.58
N ARG A 17 19.46 -13.51 -7.82
CA ARG A 17 18.52 -13.93 -6.79
C ARG A 17 19.17 -13.77 -5.42
N ARG A 18 18.69 -12.82 -4.63
CA ARG A 18 19.14 -12.59 -3.24
C ARG A 18 18.16 -13.24 -2.29
N VAL A 19 18.67 -13.98 -1.32
CA VAL A 19 17.89 -14.68 -0.30
C VAL A 19 18.34 -14.20 1.08
N GLY A 20 17.38 -14.00 1.97
CA GLY A 20 17.62 -13.63 3.35
C GLY A 20 16.51 -14.08 4.28
N THR A 21 16.66 -13.80 5.57
CA THR A 21 15.72 -14.18 6.63
C THR A 21 15.10 -12.99 7.34
N THR A 22 15.42 -11.77 6.90
CA THR A 22 14.88 -10.49 7.38
C THR A 22 14.56 -9.58 6.21
N LEU A 23 13.66 -8.62 6.40
CA LEU A 23 13.34 -7.61 5.39
C LEU A 23 14.57 -6.78 5.00
N GLU A 24 15.42 -6.45 5.96
CA GLU A 24 16.67 -5.74 5.70
C GLU A 24 17.56 -6.46 4.69
N SER A 25 17.70 -7.79 4.81
CA SER A 25 18.61 -8.58 3.98
C SER A 25 18.30 -8.54 2.49
N VAL A 26 17.06 -8.26 2.12
CA VAL A 26 16.57 -8.22 0.74
C VAL A 26 16.06 -6.84 0.32
N SER A 27 15.96 -5.89 1.23
CA SER A 27 15.57 -4.52 0.92
C SER A 27 16.73 -3.76 0.29
N LYS A 28 16.45 -3.02 -0.79
CA LYS A 28 17.47 -2.19 -1.46
C LYS A 28 17.85 -0.95 -0.64
N HIS A 29 16.95 -0.50 0.24
CA HIS A 29 17.00 0.85 0.81
C HIS A 29 16.60 0.88 2.29
N TRP A 30 16.91 -0.17 3.02
CA TRP A 30 16.59 -0.29 4.44
C TRP A 30 17.23 0.84 5.26
N GLN A 31 16.42 1.53 6.06
CA GLN A 31 16.85 2.66 6.89
C GLN A 31 16.99 2.31 8.38
N LYS A 32 17.07 1.02 8.70
CA LYS A 32 17.23 0.50 10.06
C LYS A 32 16.10 0.97 10.99
N ASP A 33 16.45 1.53 12.13
CA ASP A 33 15.56 2.08 13.15
C ASP A 33 14.69 3.26 12.70
N LYS A 34 14.92 3.79 11.50
CA LYS A 34 14.10 4.85 10.88
C LYS A 34 13.04 4.31 9.92
N GLU A 35 12.97 2.99 9.74
CA GLU A 35 11.92 2.43 8.88
C GLU A 35 10.53 2.76 9.41
N CYS A 36 9.64 3.12 8.48
CA CYS A 36 8.24 3.39 8.74
C CYS A 36 7.44 3.02 7.48
N PHE A 37 6.47 2.13 7.62
CA PHE A 37 5.66 1.61 6.53
C PHE A 37 4.30 2.30 6.50
N LEU A 38 3.92 2.78 5.32
CA LEU A 38 2.58 3.30 5.04
C LEU A 38 1.91 2.42 4.00
N PHE A 39 0.81 1.78 4.36
CA PHE A 39 -0.09 1.12 3.44
C PHE A 39 -1.21 2.09 3.06
N VAL A 40 -1.35 2.35 1.76
CA VAL A 40 -2.46 3.16 1.22
C VAL A 40 -3.48 2.22 0.64
N SER A 41 -4.60 2.08 1.34
CA SER A 41 -5.66 1.11 1.07
C SER A 41 -6.87 1.82 0.47
N PRO A 42 -7.26 1.53 -0.77
CA PRO A 42 -8.53 2.04 -1.31
C PRO A 42 -9.71 1.71 -0.40
N HIS A 43 -9.86 0.43 -0.02
CA HIS A 43 -10.85 -0.04 0.94
C HIS A 43 -10.19 -0.64 2.18
N ASP A 44 -10.95 -0.93 3.17
CA ASP A 44 -10.47 -1.30 4.50
C ASP A 44 -9.95 -2.75 4.62
N ASP A 45 -10.28 -3.63 3.67
CA ASP A 45 -9.86 -5.03 3.62
C ASP A 45 -8.65 -5.31 2.68
N ASP A 46 -8.32 -4.40 1.76
CA ASP A 46 -7.30 -4.62 0.72
C ASP A 46 -5.93 -4.98 1.29
N VAL A 47 -5.49 -4.26 2.34
CA VAL A 47 -4.15 -4.48 2.91
C VAL A 47 -4.06 -5.82 3.62
N VAL A 48 -5.08 -6.24 4.37
CA VAL A 48 -5.03 -7.56 5.02
C VAL A 48 -5.10 -8.68 3.99
N LEU A 49 -5.84 -8.50 2.90
CA LEU A 49 -5.92 -9.47 1.81
C LEU A 49 -4.59 -9.61 1.06
N GLY A 50 -3.99 -8.50 0.63
CA GLY A 50 -2.81 -8.49 -0.21
C GLY A 50 -1.47 -8.48 0.52
N SER A 51 -1.41 -7.95 1.76
CA SER A 51 -0.16 -7.71 2.49
C SER A 51 -0.24 -7.99 4.00
N GLY A 52 -1.18 -8.83 4.44
CA GLY A 52 -1.36 -9.14 5.86
C GLY A 52 -0.19 -9.87 6.51
N LEU A 53 0.61 -10.62 5.74
CA LEU A 53 1.85 -11.22 6.25
C LEU A 53 2.92 -10.15 6.41
N LEU A 54 3.06 -9.22 5.45
CA LEU A 54 4.01 -8.12 5.55
C LEU A 54 3.74 -7.22 6.75
N VAL A 55 2.46 -6.93 7.05
CA VAL A 55 2.08 -6.18 8.27
C VAL A 55 2.59 -6.88 9.52
N GLN A 56 2.40 -8.20 9.64
CA GLN A 56 2.90 -8.99 10.77
C GLN A 56 4.43 -9.03 10.83
N LEU A 57 5.09 -9.11 9.68
CA LEU A 57 6.56 -9.09 9.58
C LEU A 57 7.14 -7.74 10.01
N ALA A 58 6.55 -6.64 9.58
CA ALA A 58 6.93 -5.32 10.01
C ALA A 58 6.81 -5.18 11.54
N LYS A 59 5.73 -5.68 12.11
CA LYS A 59 5.55 -5.72 13.57
C LYS A 59 6.62 -6.56 14.27
N ARG A 60 6.95 -7.74 13.75
CA ARG A 60 8.01 -8.61 14.28
C ARG A 60 9.37 -7.90 14.29
N GLU A 61 9.65 -7.10 13.26
CA GLU A 61 10.91 -6.35 13.11
C GLU A 61 10.88 -4.95 13.76
N ASN A 62 9.83 -4.66 14.53
CA ASN A 62 9.60 -3.39 15.20
C ASN A 62 9.52 -2.18 14.26
N VAL A 63 9.10 -2.38 13.02
CA VAL A 63 8.83 -1.31 12.07
C VAL A 63 7.44 -0.74 12.34
N PRO A 64 7.30 0.57 12.56
CA PRO A 64 6.00 1.23 12.63
C PRO A 64 5.19 1.02 11.33
N VAL A 65 3.93 0.62 11.49
CA VAL A 65 2.98 0.44 10.40
C VAL A 65 1.84 1.43 10.54
N HIS A 66 1.55 2.16 9.46
CA HIS A 66 0.38 3.00 9.32
C HIS A 66 -0.48 2.48 8.15
N ILE A 67 -1.79 2.48 8.34
CA ILE A 67 -2.76 2.10 7.32
C ILE A 67 -3.65 3.30 7.04
N LEU A 68 -3.57 3.84 5.83
CA LEU A 68 -4.41 4.93 5.35
C LEU A 68 -5.50 4.35 4.46
N ILE A 69 -6.72 4.26 5.00
CA ILE A 69 -7.91 3.83 4.27
C ILE A 69 -8.52 5.05 3.58
N VAL A 70 -8.65 4.98 2.26
CA VAL A 70 -9.00 6.13 1.43
C VAL A 70 -10.50 6.38 1.43
N THR A 71 -11.31 5.33 1.25
CA THR A 71 -12.77 5.44 1.15
C THR A 71 -13.46 5.22 2.49
N ASP A 72 -14.73 5.57 2.55
CA ASP A 72 -15.58 5.36 3.72
C ASP A 72 -16.26 4.00 3.75
N GLY A 73 -16.07 3.15 2.71
CA GLY A 73 -16.65 1.82 2.58
C GLY A 73 -18.18 1.81 2.43
N SER A 74 -18.79 2.93 2.08
CA SER A 74 -20.26 3.10 2.06
C SER A 74 -20.97 2.27 0.98
N MET A 75 -20.25 1.81 -0.05
CA MET A 75 -20.82 0.99 -1.12
C MET A 75 -20.63 -0.52 -0.89
N GLY A 76 -19.99 -0.92 0.22
CA GLY A 76 -19.74 -2.33 0.55
C GLY A 76 -20.90 -3.05 1.25
N TYR A 77 -22.14 -2.53 1.23
CA TYR A 77 -23.30 -3.18 1.85
C TYR A 77 -23.75 -4.42 1.07
N CYS A 78 -24.20 -5.43 1.80
CA CYS A 78 -24.69 -6.70 1.24
C CYS A 78 -26.23 -6.89 1.38
N SER A 79 -26.90 -5.94 2.00
CA SER A 79 -28.36 -5.88 2.14
C SER A 79 -28.87 -4.43 2.19
N PHE A 80 -30.13 -4.21 1.89
CA PHE A 80 -30.73 -2.87 1.97
C PHE A 80 -30.74 -2.30 3.41
N GLU A 81 -30.87 -3.15 4.40
CA GLU A 81 -30.88 -2.79 5.82
C GLU A 81 -29.52 -2.24 6.27
N GLU A 82 -28.43 -2.72 5.66
CA GLU A 82 -27.07 -2.32 5.97
C GLU A 82 -26.67 -1.00 5.28
N MET A 83 -27.33 -0.59 4.20
CA MET A 83 -26.93 0.52 3.34
C MET A 83 -26.63 1.82 4.12
N ALA A 84 -27.42 2.12 5.16
CA ALA A 84 -27.22 3.33 5.97
C ALA A 84 -26.16 3.18 7.08
N THR A 85 -25.75 1.96 7.40
CA THR A 85 -24.91 1.66 8.56
C THR A 85 -23.59 0.98 8.22
N ILE A 86 -23.43 0.54 6.99
CA ILE A 86 -22.30 -0.30 6.58
C ILE A 86 -20.94 0.34 6.86
N SER A 87 -20.74 1.63 6.60
CA SER A 87 -19.48 2.32 6.90
C SER A 87 -19.11 2.25 8.39
N TYR A 88 -20.12 2.34 9.27
CA TYR A 88 -19.90 2.20 10.70
C TYR A 88 -19.56 0.77 11.11
N ILE A 89 -20.25 -0.21 10.52
CA ILE A 89 -20.00 -1.64 10.75
C ILE A 89 -18.57 -1.99 10.29
N ARG A 90 -18.24 -1.67 9.06
CA ARG A 90 -16.91 -1.93 8.49
C ARG A 90 -15.78 -1.27 9.28
N ARG A 91 -16.01 -0.06 9.77
CA ARG A 91 -15.02 0.64 10.61
C ARG A 91 -14.70 -0.13 11.90
N LYS A 92 -15.68 -0.80 12.51
CA LYS A 92 -15.42 -1.66 13.67
C LYS A 92 -14.66 -2.92 13.28
N GLU A 93 -15.09 -3.58 12.22
CA GLU A 93 -14.46 -4.79 11.69
C GLU A 93 -12.99 -4.52 11.30
N THR A 94 -12.73 -3.36 10.70
CA THR A 94 -11.38 -2.89 10.37
C THR A 94 -10.49 -2.77 11.60
N PHE A 95 -10.99 -2.15 12.67
CA PHE A 95 -10.22 -2.07 13.92
C PHE A 95 -9.94 -3.45 14.48
N GLU A 96 -10.93 -4.35 14.53
CA GLU A 96 -10.76 -5.73 14.99
C GLU A 96 -9.69 -6.44 14.15
N CYS A 97 -9.76 -6.33 12.83
CA CYS A 97 -8.81 -6.92 11.88
C CYS A 97 -7.38 -6.48 12.13
N TYR A 98 -7.10 -5.18 12.03
CA TYR A 98 -5.72 -4.71 12.09
C TYR A 98 -5.12 -4.70 13.48
N GLN A 99 -5.92 -4.55 14.52
CA GLN A 99 -5.45 -4.74 15.90
C GLN A 99 -5.05 -6.20 16.17
N ALA A 100 -5.75 -7.18 15.57
CA ALA A 100 -5.34 -8.59 15.65
C ALA A 100 -3.96 -8.84 14.99
N LEU A 101 -3.58 -8.03 13.97
CA LEU A 101 -2.25 -8.04 13.37
C LEU A 101 -1.23 -7.17 14.10
N GLY A 102 -1.62 -6.53 15.21
CA GLY A 102 -0.75 -5.72 16.06
C GLY A 102 -0.57 -4.28 15.61
N VAL A 103 -1.41 -3.77 14.70
CA VAL A 103 -1.40 -2.35 14.30
C VAL A 103 -2.12 -1.53 15.39
N PRO A 104 -1.47 -0.50 15.99
CA PRO A 104 -2.12 0.37 16.95
C PRO A 104 -3.32 1.11 16.33
N LYS A 105 -4.36 1.35 17.12
CA LYS A 105 -5.59 1.99 16.65
C LYS A 105 -5.35 3.39 16.05
N GLU A 106 -4.46 4.15 16.62
CA GLU A 106 -4.04 5.48 16.20
C GLU A 106 -3.32 5.49 14.84
N ASN A 107 -2.79 4.35 14.42
CA ASN A 107 -2.12 4.18 13.12
C ASN A 107 -3.08 3.71 12.01
N ILE A 108 -4.36 3.51 12.32
CA ILE A 108 -5.41 3.17 11.36
C ILE A 108 -6.20 4.45 11.05
N ILE A 109 -5.96 5.02 9.90
CA ILE A 109 -6.40 6.36 9.49
C ILE A 109 -7.41 6.25 8.36
N TRP A 110 -8.49 7.02 8.41
CA TRP A 110 -9.44 7.16 7.31
C TRP A 110 -9.33 8.53 6.68
N ALA A 111 -9.13 8.59 5.37
CA ALA A 111 -9.25 9.83 4.62
C ALA A 111 -10.72 10.24 4.44
N GLY A 112 -11.64 9.27 4.32
CA GLY A 112 -13.08 9.47 4.34
C GLY A 112 -13.66 9.98 3.03
N PHE A 113 -13.06 9.65 1.89
CA PHE A 113 -13.64 9.89 0.58
C PHE A 113 -14.81 8.93 0.31
N PRO A 114 -15.82 9.32 -0.48
CA PRO A 114 -16.91 8.45 -0.83
C PRO A 114 -16.44 7.23 -1.64
N ASP A 115 -16.89 6.06 -1.24
CA ASP A 115 -16.59 4.79 -1.90
C ASP A 115 -17.18 4.76 -3.32
N CYS A 116 -16.46 4.17 -4.27
CA CYS A 116 -16.78 4.11 -5.71
C CYS A 116 -16.90 5.49 -6.40
N GLN A 117 -16.47 6.58 -5.78
CA GLN A 117 -16.60 7.94 -6.32
C GLN A 117 -15.26 8.70 -6.39
N LEU A 118 -14.13 8.03 -6.21
CA LEU A 118 -12.81 8.68 -6.16
C LEU A 118 -12.47 9.47 -7.43
N SER A 119 -13.06 9.15 -8.58
CA SER A 119 -12.87 9.89 -9.83
C SER A 119 -13.22 11.39 -9.71
N GLY A 120 -14.19 11.73 -8.88
CA GLY A 120 -14.59 13.12 -8.61
C GLY A 120 -13.66 13.86 -7.64
N TYR A 121 -12.72 13.15 -7.03
CA TYR A 121 -11.80 13.68 -6.02
C TYR A 121 -10.32 13.66 -6.45
N ARG A 122 -10.05 13.45 -7.74
CA ARG A 122 -8.68 13.54 -8.26
C ARG A 122 -8.08 14.93 -8.05
N GLY A 123 -6.78 14.98 -7.87
CA GLY A 123 -6.03 16.24 -7.75
C GLY A 123 -6.23 16.94 -6.40
N ARG A 124 -6.19 18.28 -6.45
CA ARG A 124 -6.36 19.20 -5.33
C ARG A 124 -7.16 20.42 -5.78
N ARG A 125 -8.18 20.79 -5.03
CA ARG A 125 -8.98 22.00 -5.29
C ARG A 125 -9.44 22.64 -3.98
N LYS A 126 -9.84 23.91 -4.02
CA LYS A 126 -10.52 24.53 -2.88
C LYS A 126 -11.77 23.74 -2.53
N ALA A 127 -11.97 23.53 -1.25
CA ALA A 127 -13.18 22.88 -0.74
C ALA A 127 -14.42 23.73 -1.03
N ILE A 128 -15.50 23.06 -1.35
CA ILE A 128 -16.84 23.61 -1.46
C ILE A 128 -17.73 23.00 -0.37
N ASN A 129 -18.95 23.55 -0.18
CA ASN A 129 -19.91 22.99 0.77
C ASN A 129 -20.15 21.49 0.46
N ASP A 130 -20.25 20.69 1.52
CA ASP A 130 -20.47 19.22 1.47
C ASP A 130 -19.30 18.37 0.98
N ASP A 131 -18.16 18.97 0.67
CA ASP A 131 -16.95 18.18 0.36
C ASP A 131 -16.56 17.28 1.52
N LYS A 132 -16.05 16.11 1.16
CA LYS A 132 -15.44 15.15 2.09
C LYS A 132 -13.94 15.33 2.14
N ALA A 133 -13.31 14.83 3.21
CA ALA A 133 -11.85 14.83 3.38
C ALA A 133 -11.21 16.22 3.19
N VAL A 134 -11.80 17.25 3.79
CA VAL A 134 -11.29 18.64 3.73
C VAL A 134 -10.13 18.81 4.70
N ILE A 135 -8.97 19.19 4.16
CA ILE A 135 -7.75 19.48 4.92
C ILE A 135 -7.27 20.88 4.49
N GLN A 136 -7.10 21.80 5.45
CA GLN A 136 -6.61 23.17 5.22
C GLN A 136 -7.42 23.92 4.13
N ASN A 137 -8.74 23.79 4.14
CA ASN A 137 -9.67 24.38 3.17
C ASN A 137 -9.54 23.86 1.73
N PHE A 138 -8.88 22.74 1.53
CA PHE A 138 -8.77 22.05 0.25
C PHE A 138 -9.30 20.63 0.35
N SER A 139 -9.82 20.11 -0.75
CA SER A 139 -10.23 18.72 -0.92
C SER A 139 -9.49 18.11 -2.12
N GLY A 140 -9.55 16.78 -2.21
CA GLY A 140 -8.97 15.97 -3.28
C GLY A 140 -7.87 15.04 -2.78
N LEU A 141 -7.66 13.96 -3.53
CA LEU A 141 -6.74 12.87 -3.17
C LEU A 141 -5.30 13.35 -3.02
N GLN A 142 -4.82 14.22 -3.92
CA GLN A 142 -3.47 14.77 -3.81
C GLN A 142 -3.30 15.66 -2.57
N ASN A 143 -4.34 16.39 -2.16
CA ASN A 143 -4.30 17.17 -0.93
C ASN A 143 -4.16 16.25 0.30
N ALA A 144 -5.01 15.22 0.39
CA ALA A 144 -5.02 14.29 1.49
C ALA A 144 -3.73 13.45 1.55
N PHE A 145 -3.30 12.86 0.43
CA PHE A 145 -2.09 12.04 0.39
C PHE A 145 -0.84 12.84 0.70
N THR A 146 -0.69 14.06 0.14
CA THR A 146 0.45 14.93 0.47
C THR A 146 0.48 15.25 1.96
N TYR A 147 -0.68 15.57 2.56
CA TYR A 147 -0.78 15.81 4.00
C TYR A 147 -0.34 14.59 4.80
N TYR A 148 -0.94 13.41 4.59
CA TYR A 148 -0.63 12.22 5.36
C TYR A 148 0.82 11.75 5.16
N LEU A 149 1.35 11.83 3.94
CA LEU A 149 2.76 11.54 3.68
C LEU A 149 3.70 12.44 4.52
N ARG A 150 3.41 13.74 4.60
CA ARG A 150 4.20 14.69 5.40
C ARG A 150 4.04 14.49 6.91
N GLN A 151 2.85 14.09 7.37
CA GLN A 151 2.62 13.80 8.80
C GLN A 151 3.27 12.50 9.24
N ILE A 152 3.13 11.42 8.45
CA ILE A 152 3.61 10.08 8.80
C ILE A 152 5.11 9.94 8.51
N ARG A 153 5.61 10.61 7.46
CA ARG A 153 7.00 10.54 6.98
C ARG A 153 7.48 9.11 6.72
N PRO A 154 6.74 8.30 5.93
CA PRO A 154 7.10 6.93 5.70
C PRO A 154 8.41 6.80 4.91
N THR A 155 9.11 5.68 5.10
CA THR A 155 10.27 5.30 4.29
C THR A 155 9.85 4.45 3.10
N GLN A 156 8.78 3.67 3.28
CA GLN A 156 8.21 2.81 2.25
C GLN A 156 6.68 2.96 2.22
N CYS A 157 6.13 3.02 1.02
CA CYS A 157 4.69 3.03 0.76
C CYS A 157 4.29 1.75 0.03
N PHE A 158 3.13 1.21 0.41
CA PHE A 158 2.55 0.01 -0.21
C PHE A 158 1.14 0.35 -0.70
N VAL A 159 0.82 -0.07 -1.94
CA VAL A 159 -0.45 0.26 -2.60
C VAL A 159 -0.88 -0.92 -3.47
N PRO A 160 -2.18 -1.18 -3.67
CA PRO A 160 -2.62 -2.19 -4.62
C PRO A 160 -2.06 -1.95 -6.02
N THR A 161 -1.86 -3.03 -6.79
CA THR A 161 -1.35 -2.95 -8.16
C THR A 161 -2.20 -2.05 -9.04
N SER A 162 -1.52 -1.31 -9.92
CA SER A 162 -2.17 -0.45 -10.94
C SER A 162 -3.03 -1.22 -11.93
N ASN A 163 -2.81 -2.52 -12.05
CA ASN A 163 -3.55 -3.42 -12.96
C ASN A 163 -4.85 -3.95 -12.36
N ASP A 164 -5.26 -3.48 -11.19
CA ASP A 164 -6.49 -3.92 -10.57
C ASP A 164 -7.73 -3.45 -11.36
N LEU A 165 -8.77 -4.29 -11.40
CA LEU A 165 -10.04 -3.99 -12.09
C LEU A 165 -10.88 -2.97 -11.33
N HIS A 166 -10.72 -2.85 -10.02
CA HIS A 166 -11.48 -1.89 -9.24
C HIS A 166 -11.05 -0.45 -9.58
N PRO A 167 -11.95 0.45 -9.99
CA PRO A 167 -11.58 1.79 -10.42
C PRO A 167 -10.90 2.59 -9.31
N ASP A 168 -11.31 2.44 -8.05
CA ASP A 168 -10.71 3.14 -6.92
C ASP A 168 -9.26 2.73 -6.68
N HIS A 169 -8.90 1.45 -6.88
CA HIS A 169 -7.51 0.97 -6.76
C HIS A 169 -6.60 1.69 -7.75
N ARG A 170 -7.00 1.78 -9.00
CA ARG A 170 -6.24 2.48 -10.04
C ARG A 170 -6.11 3.97 -9.74
N ILE A 171 -7.18 4.62 -9.31
CA ILE A 171 -7.17 6.04 -8.97
C ILE A 171 -6.24 6.30 -7.79
N VAL A 172 -6.33 5.51 -6.73
CA VAL A 172 -5.46 5.64 -5.55
C VAL A 172 -3.99 5.46 -5.94
N TYR A 173 -3.67 4.49 -6.77
CA TYR A 173 -2.33 4.28 -7.26
C TYR A 173 -1.79 5.51 -8.01
N GLU A 174 -2.52 6.00 -9.00
CA GLU A 174 -2.12 7.16 -9.82
C GLU A 174 -1.95 8.43 -8.98
N GLU A 175 -2.92 8.73 -8.12
CA GLU A 175 -2.92 9.92 -7.27
C GLU A 175 -1.84 9.85 -6.18
N LEU A 176 -1.51 8.65 -5.66
CA LEU A 176 -0.42 8.46 -4.72
C LEU A 176 0.94 8.79 -5.36
N LEU A 177 1.21 8.29 -6.56
CA LEU A 177 2.49 8.56 -7.25
C LEU A 177 2.71 10.06 -7.48
N ILE A 178 1.66 10.79 -7.87
CA ILE A 178 1.72 12.24 -8.02
C ILE A 178 1.97 12.91 -6.65
N SER A 179 1.28 12.45 -5.62
CA SER A 179 1.39 13.01 -4.27
C SER A 179 2.75 12.80 -3.62
N LEU A 180 3.44 11.72 -3.93
CA LEU A 180 4.82 11.47 -3.50
C LEU A 180 5.78 12.55 -4.02
N PHE A 181 5.59 12.96 -5.28
CA PHE A 181 6.33 14.08 -5.86
C PHE A 181 6.00 15.39 -5.12
N HIS A 182 4.72 15.67 -4.90
CA HIS A 182 4.29 16.86 -4.17
C HIS A 182 4.76 16.87 -2.72
N ALA A 183 4.74 15.73 -2.04
CA ALA A 183 5.14 15.63 -0.64
C ALA A 183 6.63 15.92 -0.42
N SER A 184 7.49 15.65 -1.40
CA SER A 184 8.93 15.96 -1.35
C SER A 184 9.28 17.32 -1.98
N GLY A 185 8.32 18.01 -2.61
CA GLY A 185 8.50 19.32 -3.21
C GLY A 185 8.25 20.47 -2.24
N ASP A 186 8.85 21.62 -2.51
CA ASP A 186 8.61 22.85 -1.74
C ASP A 186 7.36 23.59 -2.24
N ILE A 187 6.22 22.91 -2.06
CA ILE A 187 4.86 23.41 -2.40
C ILE A 187 3.90 23.12 -1.25
N TRP A 188 2.79 23.84 -1.17
CA TRP A 188 1.71 23.63 -0.21
C TRP A 188 2.19 23.57 1.25
N PRO A 189 2.83 24.62 1.76
CA PRO A 189 3.45 24.61 3.09
C PRO A 189 2.43 24.40 4.22
N GLU A 190 1.15 24.70 3.98
CA GLU A 190 0.07 24.48 4.94
C GLU A 190 -0.20 22.98 5.22
N LEU A 191 0.33 22.07 4.38
CA LEU A 191 0.21 20.62 4.58
C LEU A 191 1.36 20.02 5.42
N GLY A 192 2.30 20.85 5.87
CA GLY A 192 3.46 20.45 6.68
C GLY A 192 4.78 20.45 5.89
N GLU A 193 5.86 20.18 6.61
CA GLU A 193 7.23 20.20 6.07
C GLU A 193 7.44 19.14 4.99
N PRO A 194 8.11 19.46 3.87
CA PRO A 194 8.43 18.52 2.82
C PRO A 194 9.19 17.29 3.32
N LEU A 195 9.01 16.17 2.66
CA LEU A 195 9.84 14.99 2.87
C LEU A 195 11.23 15.22 2.32
N ALA A 196 12.26 14.90 3.12
CA ALA A 196 13.66 14.98 2.67
C ALA A 196 13.97 14.00 1.52
N LYS A 197 13.16 12.94 1.38
CA LYS A 197 13.32 11.90 0.37
C LYS A 197 11.97 11.30 0.02
N VAL A 198 11.76 11.02 -1.26
CA VAL A 198 10.58 10.27 -1.72
C VAL A 198 10.63 8.85 -1.14
N PRO A 199 9.56 8.37 -0.49
CA PRO A 199 9.46 6.98 -0.03
C PRO A 199 9.58 5.99 -1.18
N TYR A 200 10.08 4.79 -0.89
CA TYR A 200 10.03 3.70 -1.86
C TYR A 200 8.62 3.17 -1.97
N VAL A 201 8.20 2.84 -3.19
CA VAL A 201 6.84 2.37 -3.46
C VAL A 201 6.87 0.91 -3.88
N HIS A 202 5.96 0.14 -3.32
CA HIS A 202 5.72 -1.24 -3.67
C HIS A 202 4.25 -1.46 -3.98
N GLU A 203 3.97 -2.19 -5.04
CA GLU A 203 2.65 -2.73 -5.32
C GLU A 203 2.46 -4.08 -4.63
N PHE A 204 1.22 -4.37 -4.23
CA PHE A 204 0.76 -5.69 -3.82
C PHE A 204 -0.52 -6.08 -4.58
N GLY A 205 -0.74 -7.37 -4.79
CA GLY A 205 -1.95 -7.88 -5.45
C GLY A 205 -3.11 -8.00 -4.46
N VAL A 206 -4.31 -7.64 -4.91
CA VAL A 206 -5.58 -7.88 -4.17
C VAL A 206 -6.51 -8.75 -5.00
N TYR A 207 -7.09 -8.21 -6.08
CA TYR A 207 -8.03 -8.95 -6.94
C TYR A 207 -7.39 -9.36 -8.27
N CYS A 208 -6.43 -8.59 -8.77
CA CYS A 208 -5.77 -8.83 -10.05
C CYS A 208 -4.26 -8.99 -9.89
N ASP A 209 -3.65 -9.60 -10.90
CA ASP A 209 -2.22 -9.84 -10.97
C ASP A 209 -1.45 -8.53 -11.26
N PHE A 210 -0.17 -8.55 -11.00
CA PHE A 210 0.75 -7.44 -11.30
C PHE A 210 0.85 -7.21 -12.82
N LEU A 211 1.01 -5.95 -13.21
CA LEU A 211 1.32 -5.58 -14.61
C LEU A 211 2.71 -6.09 -15.03
N GLN A 212 3.65 -6.08 -14.10
CA GLN A 212 5.01 -6.61 -14.25
C GLN A 212 5.29 -7.65 -13.16
N PRO A 213 6.11 -8.67 -13.43
CA PRO A 213 6.41 -9.70 -12.43
C PRO A 213 6.93 -9.10 -11.11
N PRO A 214 6.46 -9.58 -9.96
CA PRO A 214 6.95 -9.13 -8.66
C PRO A 214 8.43 -9.50 -8.47
N GLN A 215 9.17 -8.63 -7.79
CA GLN A 215 10.59 -8.85 -7.54
C GLN A 215 10.89 -9.23 -6.09
N LEU A 216 9.95 -9.10 -5.19
CA LEU A 216 10.10 -9.51 -3.80
C LEU A 216 9.07 -10.58 -3.45
N LYS A 217 9.56 -11.70 -2.92
CA LYS A 217 8.76 -12.76 -2.31
C LYS A 217 9.05 -12.80 -0.82
N MET A 218 8.00 -12.94 -0.03
CA MET A 218 8.07 -13.25 1.40
C MET A 218 7.42 -14.61 1.65
N LYS A 219 8.07 -15.43 2.46
CA LYS A 219 7.51 -16.67 3.00
C LYS A 219 7.61 -16.64 4.52
N THR A 220 6.55 -17.05 5.19
CA THR A 220 6.43 -17.06 6.65
C THR A 220 6.07 -18.45 7.15
N PRO A 221 6.21 -18.74 8.46
CA PRO A 221 5.58 -19.90 9.06
C PRO A 221 4.05 -19.87 8.87
N GLU A 222 3.43 -21.08 8.84
CA GLU A 222 1.98 -21.26 8.67
C GLU A 222 1.15 -20.49 9.72
N SER A 223 1.67 -20.34 10.93
CA SER A 223 0.99 -19.57 11.99
C SER A 223 0.70 -18.11 11.62
N TYR A 224 1.53 -17.51 10.76
CA TYR A 224 1.29 -16.15 10.26
C TYR A 224 0.13 -16.11 9.25
N LEU A 225 0.00 -17.16 8.42
CA LEU A 225 -1.15 -17.32 7.52
C LEU A 225 -2.43 -17.49 8.35
N GLU A 226 -2.43 -18.32 9.38
CA GLU A 226 -3.60 -18.50 10.24
C GLU A 226 -3.99 -17.20 10.96
N ASN A 227 -3.03 -16.41 11.44
CA ASN A 227 -3.30 -15.10 12.00
C ASN A 227 -3.89 -14.13 10.96
N LYS A 228 -3.37 -14.13 9.73
CA LYS A 228 -3.91 -13.34 8.61
C LYS A 228 -5.36 -13.75 8.33
N VAL A 229 -5.65 -15.03 8.24
CA VAL A 229 -7.00 -15.56 8.00
C VAL A 229 -7.95 -15.19 9.14
N ALA A 230 -7.50 -15.30 10.40
CA ALA A 230 -8.29 -14.89 11.56
C ALA A 230 -8.61 -13.37 11.51
N ALA A 231 -7.64 -12.54 11.13
CA ALA A 231 -7.85 -11.11 10.95
C ALA A 231 -8.85 -10.79 9.83
N ILE A 232 -8.75 -11.45 8.67
CA ILE A 232 -9.71 -11.30 7.55
C ILE A 232 -11.12 -11.67 8.00
N SER A 233 -11.27 -12.68 8.85
CA SER A 233 -12.57 -13.14 9.36
C SER A 233 -13.30 -12.10 10.23
N ALA A 234 -12.66 -10.99 10.58
CA ALA A 234 -13.32 -9.86 11.25
C ALA A 234 -14.33 -9.15 10.35
N PHE A 235 -14.18 -9.21 9.03
CA PHE A 235 -15.08 -8.57 8.06
C PHE A 235 -16.38 -9.38 7.84
N ARG A 236 -17.15 -9.58 8.89
CA ARG A 236 -18.37 -10.39 8.91
C ARG A 236 -19.51 -9.83 8.05
N SER A 237 -19.53 -8.52 7.82
CA SER A 237 -20.49 -7.86 6.96
C SER A 237 -20.29 -8.18 5.48
N GLN A 238 -19.10 -8.67 5.09
CA GLN A 238 -18.76 -8.99 3.70
C GLN A 238 -19.11 -10.43 3.39
N LYS A 239 -20.21 -10.69 2.64
CA LYS A 239 -20.68 -12.06 2.31
C LYS A 239 -19.66 -12.88 1.51
N GLN A 240 -18.80 -12.21 0.72
CA GLN A 240 -17.75 -12.85 -0.07
C GLN A 240 -16.50 -13.22 0.75
N ILE A 241 -16.42 -12.87 2.02
CA ILE A 241 -15.20 -13.02 2.82
C ILE A 241 -14.69 -14.46 2.89
N SER A 242 -15.59 -15.44 2.94
CA SER A 242 -15.23 -16.86 2.95
C SER A 242 -14.48 -17.26 1.67
N SER A 243 -14.95 -16.81 0.50
CA SER A 243 -14.30 -17.07 -0.78
C SER A 243 -12.91 -16.40 -0.87
N LEU A 244 -12.76 -15.21 -0.30
CA LEU A 244 -11.47 -14.52 -0.23
C LEU A 244 -10.49 -15.23 0.71
N ILE A 245 -10.98 -15.75 1.84
CA ILE A 245 -10.19 -16.60 2.74
C ILE A 245 -9.69 -17.86 2.03
N ASP A 246 -10.54 -18.51 1.24
CA ASP A 246 -10.15 -19.70 0.47
C ASP A 246 -9.03 -19.39 -0.55
N ILE A 247 -9.09 -18.21 -1.18
CA ILE A 247 -8.04 -17.76 -2.11
C ILE A 247 -6.73 -17.51 -1.34
N VAL A 248 -6.79 -16.82 -0.20
CA VAL A 248 -5.63 -16.56 0.67
C VAL A 248 -5.00 -17.87 1.15
N ARG A 249 -5.79 -18.85 1.58
CA ARG A 249 -5.29 -20.17 1.99
C ARG A 249 -4.63 -20.94 0.84
N LYS A 250 -5.18 -20.88 -0.37
CA LYS A 250 -4.58 -21.48 -1.57
C LYS A 250 -3.24 -20.83 -1.94
N GLY A 251 -3.09 -19.53 -1.70
CA GLY A 251 -1.81 -18.82 -1.88
C GLY A 251 -0.73 -19.27 -0.89
N GLY A 252 -1.12 -19.82 0.25
CA GLY A 252 -0.21 -20.26 1.31
C GLY A 252 0.43 -19.09 2.07
N PRO A 253 1.45 -19.38 2.90
CA PRO A 253 2.09 -18.40 3.75
C PRO A 253 3.11 -17.53 2.98
N GLU A 254 2.75 -17.08 1.80
CA GLU A 254 3.60 -16.31 0.90
C GLU A 254 2.90 -15.04 0.42
N GLU A 255 3.66 -13.96 0.28
CA GLU A 255 3.22 -12.71 -0.35
C GLU A 255 4.29 -12.20 -1.31
N TYR A 256 3.84 -11.44 -2.30
CA TYR A 256 4.68 -10.93 -3.37
C TYR A 256 4.51 -9.42 -3.50
N LEU A 257 5.61 -8.71 -3.81
CA LEU A 257 5.61 -7.29 -4.05
C LEU A 257 6.33 -6.94 -5.34
N HIS A 258 5.80 -5.95 -6.04
CA HIS A 258 6.46 -5.33 -7.17
C HIS A 258 6.99 -3.94 -6.76
N ALA A 259 8.28 -3.67 -6.97
CA ALA A 259 8.87 -2.36 -6.68
C ALA A 259 8.57 -1.40 -7.82
N VAL A 260 7.91 -0.28 -7.50
CA VAL A 260 7.63 0.78 -8.48
C VAL A 260 8.88 1.63 -8.66
N GLU A 261 9.37 1.71 -9.88
CA GLU A 261 10.49 2.59 -10.22
C GLU A 261 10.00 4.01 -10.53
N PHE A 262 10.21 4.90 -9.58
CA PHE A 262 9.91 6.32 -9.75
C PHE A 262 11.15 7.06 -10.26
N ARG A 263 11.21 7.33 -11.57
CA ARG A 263 12.36 7.98 -12.21
C ARG A 263 11.94 9.31 -12.83
N LEU A 264 12.48 10.40 -12.34
CA LEU A 264 12.35 11.70 -13.03
C LEU A 264 13.13 11.69 -14.35
N TYR A 265 12.60 12.39 -15.34
CA TYR A 265 13.24 12.56 -16.63
C TYR A 265 14.60 13.27 -16.49
N GLN A 266 15.65 12.66 -16.98
CA GLN A 266 17.02 13.17 -16.97
C GLN A 266 17.62 13.02 -18.37
N PRO A 267 17.58 14.06 -19.21
CA PRO A 267 18.04 13.99 -20.60
C PRO A 267 19.51 13.60 -20.75
N GLN A 268 20.35 13.89 -19.73
CA GLN A 268 21.76 13.52 -19.73
C GLN A 268 21.98 12.00 -19.85
N ARG A 269 21.09 11.19 -19.28
CA ARG A 269 21.15 9.73 -19.39
C ARG A 269 21.01 9.25 -20.84
N TYR A 270 20.16 9.92 -21.61
CA TYR A 270 19.94 9.58 -23.01
C TYR A 270 21.08 10.09 -23.88
N ARG A 271 21.66 11.26 -23.58
CA ARG A 271 22.82 11.78 -24.31
C ARG A 271 23.98 10.78 -24.25
N ALA A 272 24.36 10.28 -23.09
CA ALA A 272 25.41 9.27 -22.94
C ALA A 272 25.14 8.03 -23.82
N VAL A 273 23.89 7.55 -23.84
CA VAL A 273 23.47 6.39 -24.63
C VAL A 273 23.65 6.60 -26.13
N PHE A 274 23.35 7.80 -26.64
CA PHE A 274 23.47 8.14 -28.07
C PHE A 274 24.90 8.57 -28.48
N GLU A 275 25.73 8.98 -27.53
CA GLU A 275 27.11 9.37 -27.75
C GLU A 275 28.12 8.22 -27.56
N GLU A 276 27.80 7.24 -26.74
CA GLU A 276 28.53 5.96 -26.62
C GLU A 276 28.05 5.01 -27.71
N LYS A 277 28.78 5.01 -28.81
CA LYS A 277 28.72 4.18 -30.03
C LYS A 277 27.79 2.94 -30.04
N ASP A 278 26.92 2.99 -31.01
CA ASP A 278 26.46 2.00 -32.03
C ASP A 278 26.22 0.52 -31.69
N ASP A 279 26.77 -0.10 -30.65
CA ASP A 279 26.71 -1.55 -30.50
C ASP A 279 25.70 -2.09 -29.46
N MET A 280 25.09 -1.24 -28.61
CA MET A 280 24.23 -1.73 -27.53
C MET A 280 22.72 -1.68 -27.77
N PHE A 281 22.24 -1.01 -28.82
CA PHE A 281 20.80 -0.85 -29.07
C PHE A 281 20.21 -1.70 -30.19
N PHE A 282 21.01 -2.41 -30.98
CA PHE A 282 20.54 -3.17 -32.13
C PHE A 282 20.72 -4.69 -32.05
N THR A 283 21.14 -5.23 -30.93
CA THR A 283 21.03 -6.69 -30.71
C THR A 283 19.63 -7.00 -30.15
N ARG A 284 18.84 -7.55 -31.04
CA ARG A 284 17.48 -8.07 -30.83
C ARG A 284 17.43 -9.16 -29.77
#